data_bceacc36a4a3c7af6eb06b6c9dc708a0
#
_entry.id   bceacc36a4a3c7af6eb06b6c9dc708a0
#
_cell.length_a   1.000
_cell.length_b   1.000
_cell.length_c   1.000
_cell.angle_alpha   90.00
_cell.angle_beta   90.00
_cell.angle_gamma   90.00
#
_symmetry.space_group_name_H-M   'P 1'
#
loop_
_entity.id
_entity.type
_entity.pdbx_description
1 polymer ?
#
loop_
_entity_poly.entity_id
_entity_poly.type
_entity_poly.pdbx_seq_one_letter_code
_entity_poly.pdbx_strand_id
1 'polypeptide(L)'
;WHSFLAFLLVNNENAYSKTCEIRGKVEGSVNQIVLHDFEIIKSLFDFDFGKLASYFEMDCMDAITDYQSMTGSGKIFNKRIKERINELKLNLEASSNVSEFKDAVTAFYKDFGVGKLGLHKAFRIQHREKGDVEIVPITNIAHVKLDDLVGYELAKQKLIDNTEAFVSGKQANNCLLYGDAGTGKSTSIKAIANQYYDRGLRLIE
;
A
#
# COMPACT_ATOMS: atom_id res chain seq x y z
N TRP A 1 13.93 -6.18 -12.16
CA TRP A 1 13.34 -7.48 -11.80
C TRP A 1 12.80 -7.49 -10.37
N HIS A 2 13.63 -7.27 -9.36
CA HIS A 2 13.22 -7.32 -7.95
C HIS A 2 12.08 -6.36 -7.61
N SER A 3 12.09 -5.13 -8.17
CA SER A 3 10.98 -4.19 -7.99
C SER A 3 9.65 -4.70 -8.58
N PHE A 4 9.72 -5.46 -9.68
CA PHE A 4 8.56 -6.08 -10.29
C PHE A 4 7.99 -7.21 -9.42
N LEU A 5 8.85 -8.07 -8.87
CA LEU A 5 8.41 -9.13 -7.96
C LEU A 5 7.84 -8.56 -6.66
N ALA A 6 8.47 -7.53 -6.09
CA ALA A 6 7.95 -6.84 -4.92
C ALA A 6 6.57 -6.20 -5.22
N PHE A 7 6.41 -5.59 -6.39
CA PHE A 7 5.12 -5.05 -6.84
C PHE A 7 4.04 -6.13 -6.98
N LEU A 8 4.38 -7.30 -7.52
CA LEU A 8 3.44 -8.43 -7.61
C LEU A 8 2.99 -8.89 -6.23
N LEU A 9 3.93 -9.05 -5.28
CA LEU A 9 3.61 -9.44 -3.90
C LEU A 9 2.65 -8.46 -3.24
N VAL A 10 2.93 -7.16 -3.37
CA VAL A 10 2.09 -6.10 -2.77
C VAL A 10 0.67 -6.09 -3.34
N ASN A 11 0.49 -6.46 -4.62
CA ASN A 11 -0.81 -6.46 -5.29
C ASN A 11 -1.54 -7.81 -5.25
N ASN A 12 -0.92 -8.86 -4.72
CA ASN A 12 -1.52 -10.19 -4.68
C ASN A 12 -2.42 -10.37 -3.46
N GLU A 13 -3.70 -10.03 -3.63
CA GLU A 13 -4.74 -10.25 -2.63
C GLU A 13 -5.14 -11.74 -2.58
N ASN A 14 -4.75 -12.42 -1.51
CA ASN A 14 -5.12 -13.80 -1.25
C ASN A 14 -5.48 -14.02 0.22
N ALA A 15 -5.86 -15.24 0.61
CA ALA A 15 -6.26 -15.54 1.98
C ALA A 15 -5.14 -15.29 3.00
N TYR A 16 -3.89 -15.55 2.62
CA TYR A 16 -2.74 -15.32 3.49
C TYR A 16 -2.51 -13.81 3.70
N SER A 17 -2.39 -13.04 2.60
CA SER A 17 -2.11 -11.61 2.67
C SER A 17 -3.19 -10.84 3.45
N LYS A 18 -4.47 -11.19 3.24
CA LYS A 18 -5.59 -10.62 4.01
C LYS A 18 -5.57 -11.01 5.49
N THR A 19 -5.16 -12.23 5.81
CA THR A 19 -5.04 -12.65 7.21
C THR A 19 -3.88 -11.91 7.90
N CYS A 20 -2.75 -11.72 7.22
CA CYS A 20 -1.63 -10.91 7.74
C CYS A 20 -2.06 -9.46 8.00
N GLU A 21 -2.81 -8.85 7.09
CA GLU A 21 -3.34 -7.49 7.25
C GLU A 21 -4.24 -7.37 8.48
N ILE A 22 -5.13 -8.34 8.71
CA ILE A 22 -6.13 -8.28 9.79
C ILE A 22 -5.55 -8.71 11.14
N ARG A 23 -4.73 -9.77 11.16
CA ARG A 23 -4.25 -10.44 12.38
C ARG A 23 -2.76 -10.25 12.65
N GLY A 24 -2.02 -9.72 11.70
CA GLY A 24 -0.56 -9.52 11.77
C GLY A 24 0.28 -10.78 11.62
N LYS A 25 -0.31 -11.97 11.71
CA LYS A 25 0.35 -13.27 11.49
C LYS A 25 -0.68 -14.33 11.10
N VAL A 26 -0.21 -15.38 10.45
CA VAL A 26 -1.02 -16.57 10.11
C VAL A 26 -0.49 -17.76 10.89
N GLU A 27 -1.38 -18.51 11.51
CA GLU A 27 -1.07 -19.76 12.24
C GLU A 27 -1.65 -20.98 11.51
N GLY A 28 -1.08 -22.16 11.77
CA GLY A 28 -1.58 -23.42 11.24
C GLY A 28 -0.94 -23.87 9.92
N SER A 29 -1.54 -24.89 9.29
CA SER A 29 -1.01 -25.59 8.10
C SER A 29 -0.86 -24.70 6.85
N VAL A 30 -1.59 -23.59 6.78
CA VAL A 30 -1.45 -22.59 5.70
C VAL A 30 -0.02 -22.05 5.64
N ASN A 31 0.70 -21.94 6.77
CA ASN A 31 2.07 -21.51 6.79
C ASN A 31 3.02 -22.43 5.99
N GLN A 32 2.76 -23.75 5.94
CA GLN A 32 3.59 -24.68 5.18
C GLN A 32 3.43 -24.49 3.66
N ILE A 33 2.19 -24.31 3.22
CA ILE A 33 1.89 -24.01 1.80
C ILE A 33 2.54 -22.70 1.39
N VAL A 34 2.37 -21.69 2.22
CA VAL A 34 2.90 -20.35 1.96
C VAL A 34 4.43 -20.31 1.99
N LEU A 35 5.08 -21.11 2.86
CA LEU A 35 6.54 -21.22 2.84
C LEU A 35 7.03 -21.82 1.51
N HIS A 36 6.36 -22.84 0.98
CA HIS A 36 6.69 -23.40 -0.33
C HIS A 36 6.54 -22.36 -1.46
N ASP A 37 5.46 -21.59 -1.44
CA ASP A 37 5.28 -20.53 -2.43
C ASP A 37 6.37 -19.44 -2.31
N PHE A 38 6.75 -19.06 -1.08
CA PHE A 38 7.85 -18.13 -0.85
C PHE A 38 9.22 -18.69 -1.21
N GLU A 39 9.44 -20.02 -1.12
CA GLU A 39 10.65 -20.65 -1.65
C GLU A 39 10.78 -20.43 -3.16
N ILE A 40 9.69 -20.62 -3.89
CA ILE A 40 9.65 -20.38 -5.34
C ILE A 40 9.92 -18.90 -5.64
N ILE A 41 9.23 -17.99 -4.96
CA ILE A 41 9.39 -16.54 -5.19
C ILE A 41 10.80 -16.09 -4.82
N LYS A 42 11.36 -16.58 -3.71
CA LYS A 42 12.74 -16.27 -3.33
C LYS A 42 13.74 -16.80 -4.36
N SER A 43 13.53 -17.99 -4.90
CA SER A 43 14.40 -18.51 -5.97
C SER A 43 14.35 -17.65 -7.23
N LEU A 44 13.20 -17.01 -7.53
CA LEU A 44 13.08 -16.04 -8.60
C LEU A 44 13.76 -14.70 -8.26
N PHE A 45 13.77 -14.32 -6.98
CA PHE A 45 14.51 -13.16 -6.50
C PHE A 45 16.01 -13.34 -6.62
N ASP A 46 16.51 -14.51 -6.23
CA ASP A 46 17.92 -14.88 -6.24
C ASP A 46 18.41 -15.30 -7.63
N PHE A 47 17.53 -15.29 -8.63
CA PHE A 47 17.85 -15.76 -9.98
C PHE A 47 18.87 -14.87 -10.68
N ASP A 48 19.96 -15.48 -11.14
CA ASP A 48 21.07 -14.81 -11.83
C ASP A 48 20.82 -14.79 -13.35
N PHE A 49 20.27 -13.67 -13.83
CA PHE A 49 20.06 -13.44 -15.25
C PHE A 49 21.38 -13.39 -16.06
N GLY A 50 22.50 -13.04 -15.42
CA GLY A 50 23.80 -13.02 -16.07
C GLY A 50 24.26 -14.41 -16.53
N LYS A 51 23.96 -15.46 -15.73
CA LYS A 51 24.21 -16.84 -16.13
C LYS A 51 23.36 -17.25 -17.32
N LEU A 52 22.10 -16.84 -17.34
CA LEU A 52 21.19 -17.12 -18.45
C LEU A 52 21.64 -16.41 -19.72
N ALA A 53 21.99 -15.12 -19.63
CA ALA A 53 22.52 -14.33 -20.73
C ALA A 53 23.79 -14.97 -21.35
N SER A 54 24.71 -15.39 -20.49
CA SER A 54 25.95 -16.05 -20.91
C SER A 54 25.70 -17.41 -21.59
N TYR A 55 24.73 -18.18 -21.11
CA TYR A 55 24.39 -19.48 -21.67
C TYR A 55 23.76 -19.39 -23.06
N PHE A 56 22.92 -18.39 -23.30
CA PHE A 56 22.22 -18.17 -24.56
C PHE A 56 22.91 -17.14 -25.49
N GLU A 57 24.04 -16.58 -25.10
CA GLU A 57 24.73 -15.51 -25.83
C GLU A 57 23.80 -14.32 -26.15
N MET A 58 22.96 -13.91 -25.14
CA MET A 58 21.93 -12.90 -25.31
C MET A 58 22.31 -11.59 -24.61
N ASP A 59 22.32 -10.47 -25.34
CA ASP A 59 22.60 -9.14 -24.80
C ASP A 59 21.39 -8.42 -24.24
N CYS A 60 20.16 -8.96 -24.43
CA CYS A 60 18.92 -8.27 -24.06
C CYS A 60 18.51 -8.42 -22.59
N MET A 61 19.22 -9.19 -21.77
CA MET A 61 18.88 -9.41 -20.35
C MET A 61 19.09 -8.16 -19.52
N ASP A 62 19.92 -7.21 -19.92
CA ASP A 62 20.10 -5.92 -19.27
C ASP A 62 18.78 -5.12 -19.21
N ALA A 63 17.92 -5.28 -20.20
CA ALA A 63 16.58 -4.67 -20.19
C ALA A 63 15.69 -5.16 -19.04
N ILE A 64 15.94 -6.34 -18.48
CA ILE A 64 15.20 -6.89 -17.32
C ILE A 64 15.85 -6.50 -16.02
N THR A 65 17.18 -6.49 -15.97
CA THR A 65 17.96 -6.25 -14.74
C THR A 65 18.15 -4.76 -14.45
N ASP A 66 18.35 -3.94 -15.48
CA ASP A 66 18.58 -2.48 -15.38
C ASP A 66 17.60 -1.68 -16.25
N TYR A 67 16.32 -2.02 -16.15
CA TYR A 67 15.26 -1.30 -16.86
C TYR A 67 15.16 0.15 -16.40
N GLN A 68 15.40 1.08 -17.33
CA GLN A 68 15.18 2.51 -17.13
C GLN A 68 13.96 2.95 -17.94
N SER A 69 12.92 3.43 -17.26
CA SER A 69 11.75 3.96 -17.96
C SER A 69 12.08 5.24 -18.69
N MET A 70 11.55 5.41 -19.91
CA MET A 70 11.64 6.69 -20.62
C MET A 70 11.02 7.80 -19.77
N THR A 71 11.80 8.83 -19.50
CA THR A 71 11.34 10.03 -18.80
C THR A 71 10.28 10.74 -19.66
N GLY A 72 9.02 10.83 -19.19
CA GLY A 72 8.08 11.79 -19.73
C GLY A 72 6.66 11.33 -20.08
N SER A 73 6.32 10.04 -20.12
CA SER A 73 4.97 9.61 -20.55
C SER A 73 4.22 8.69 -19.58
N GLY A 74 4.79 8.39 -18.44
CA GLY A 74 4.14 7.55 -17.43
C GLY A 74 3.21 8.34 -16.53
N LYS A 75 2.02 7.83 -16.25
CA LYS A 75 1.22 8.26 -15.08
C LYS A 75 2.17 8.30 -13.90
N ILE A 76 2.31 9.45 -13.26
CA ILE A 76 3.19 9.62 -12.10
C ILE A 76 2.75 8.61 -11.04
N PHE A 77 3.51 7.54 -10.89
CA PHE A 77 3.32 6.61 -9.78
C PHE A 77 3.46 7.44 -8.51
N ASN A 78 2.52 7.34 -7.61
CA ASN A 78 2.59 8.08 -6.35
C ASN A 78 3.95 7.78 -5.71
N LYS A 79 4.78 8.83 -5.53
CA LYS A 79 6.15 8.73 -5.00
C LYS A 79 6.23 7.82 -3.77
N ARG A 80 5.25 7.96 -2.87
CA ARG A 80 5.18 7.18 -1.63
C ARG A 80 4.93 5.68 -1.87
N ILE A 81 4.11 5.32 -2.86
CA ILE A 81 3.91 3.90 -3.25
C ILE A 81 5.21 3.32 -3.76
N LYS A 82 5.93 4.08 -4.61
CA LYS A 82 7.23 3.67 -5.12
C LYS A 82 8.26 3.49 -3.99
N GLU A 83 8.29 4.40 -3.02
CA GLU A 83 9.16 4.34 -1.85
C GLU A 83 8.89 3.08 -1.02
N ARG A 84 7.62 2.76 -0.75
CA ARG A 84 7.23 1.54 0.00
C ARG A 84 7.58 0.25 -0.72
N ILE A 85 7.31 0.17 -2.02
CA ILE A 85 7.69 -1.00 -2.82
C ILE A 85 9.20 -1.16 -2.84
N ASN A 86 9.94 -0.05 -2.92
CA ASN A 86 11.39 -0.08 -2.87
C ASN A 86 11.93 -0.51 -1.49
N GLU A 87 11.30 -0.07 -0.41
CA GLU A 87 11.64 -0.50 0.95
C GLU A 87 11.40 -2.01 1.11
N LEU A 88 10.24 -2.52 0.69
CA LEU A 88 9.98 -3.96 0.66
C LEU A 88 11.04 -4.70 -0.16
N LYS A 89 11.33 -4.22 -1.37
CA LYS A 89 12.36 -4.81 -2.25
C LYS A 89 13.69 -4.95 -1.52
N LEU A 90 14.17 -3.89 -0.85
CA LEU A 90 15.43 -3.90 -0.12
C LEU A 90 15.42 -4.91 1.05
N ASN A 91 14.32 -5.02 1.77
CA ASN A 91 14.15 -6.00 2.84
C ASN A 91 14.17 -7.44 2.31
N LEU A 92 13.56 -7.66 1.14
CA LEU A 92 13.57 -8.96 0.47
C LEU A 92 14.95 -9.33 -0.07
N GLU A 93 15.70 -8.38 -0.63
CA GLU A 93 17.08 -8.55 -1.06
C GLU A 93 18.02 -8.89 0.10
N ALA A 94 17.77 -8.31 1.27
CA ALA A 94 18.57 -8.55 2.48
C ALA A 94 18.26 -9.90 3.16
N SER A 95 17.15 -10.57 2.80
CA SER A 95 16.76 -11.84 3.43
C SER A 95 17.68 -12.98 3.03
N SER A 96 18.29 -13.65 4.02
CA SER A 96 19.24 -14.76 3.81
C SER A 96 18.54 -16.11 3.57
N ASN A 97 17.29 -16.24 4.00
CA ASN A 97 16.51 -17.48 3.90
C ASN A 97 15.02 -17.18 3.68
N VAL A 98 14.27 -18.25 3.38
CA VAL A 98 12.82 -18.16 3.09
C VAL A 98 12.01 -17.66 4.28
N SER A 99 12.42 -17.98 5.52
CA SER A 99 11.71 -17.52 6.71
C SER A 99 11.82 -16.00 6.85
N GLU A 100 13.00 -15.44 6.71
CA GLU A 100 13.22 -13.99 6.73
C GLU A 100 12.49 -13.29 5.58
N PHE A 101 12.50 -13.89 4.39
CA PHE A 101 11.75 -13.39 3.24
C PHE A 101 10.24 -13.33 3.52
N LYS A 102 9.67 -14.42 4.06
CA LYS A 102 8.27 -14.49 4.49
C LYS A 102 7.96 -13.44 5.56
N ASP A 103 8.85 -13.28 6.55
CA ASP A 103 8.64 -12.34 7.66
C ASP A 103 8.62 -10.90 7.16
N ALA A 104 9.49 -10.54 6.21
CA ALA A 104 9.49 -9.23 5.56
C ALA A 104 8.18 -8.94 4.81
N VAL A 105 7.67 -9.92 4.04
CA VAL A 105 6.37 -9.79 3.34
C VAL A 105 5.22 -9.70 4.33
N THR A 106 5.24 -10.53 5.40
CA THR A 106 4.20 -10.55 6.44
C THR A 106 4.13 -9.21 7.17
N ALA A 107 5.29 -8.66 7.55
CA ALA A 107 5.38 -7.34 8.18
C ALA A 107 4.82 -6.25 7.27
N PHE A 108 5.15 -6.29 5.99
CA PHE A 108 4.60 -5.35 5.01
C PHE A 108 3.07 -5.42 4.92
N TYR A 109 2.49 -6.62 4.83
CA TYR A 109 1.03 -6.78 4.78
C TYR A 109 0.34 -6.31 6.06
N LYS A 110 0.96 -6.55 7.21
CA LYS A 110 0.46 -6.07 8.49
C LYS A 110 0.45 -4.55 8.59
N ASP A 111 1.55 -3.91 8.19
CA ASP A 111 1.76 -2.48 8.41
C ASP A 111 1.06 -1.61 7.36
N PHE A 112 0.97 -2.10 6.12
CA PHE A 112 0.48 -1.32 4.98
C PHE A 112 -0.76 -1.89 4.32
N GLY A 113 -1.08 -3.16 4.58
CA GLY A 113 -2.14 -3.88 3.88
C GLY A 113 -1.72 -4.39 2.51
N VAL A 114 -2.66 -4.99 1.78
CA VAL A 114 -2.44 -5.62 0.48
C VAL A 114 -3.34 -5.01 -0.59
N GLY A 115 -2.88 -5.04 -1.84
CA GLY A 115 -3.65 -4.61 -2.99
C GLY A 115 -3.94 -3.12 -3.02
N LYS A 116 -5.05 -2.75 -3.66
CA LYS A 116 -5.42 -1.35 -3.87
C LYS A 116 -5.58 -0.58 -2.54
N LEU A 117 -6.22 -1.20 -1.54
CA LEU A 117 -6.49 -0.56 -0.24
C LEU A 117 -5.21 -0.34 0.57
N GLY A 118 -4.21 -1.20 0.45
CA GLY A 118 -2.92 -1.03 1.09
C GLY A 118 -2.12 0.14 0.53
N LEU A 119 -2.17 0.36 -0.77
CA LEU A 119 -1.32 1.31 -1.47
C LEU A 119 -1.88 2.73 -1.57
N HIS A 120 -3.19 2.92 -1.51
CA HIS A 120 -3.84 4.22 -1.75
C HIS A 120 -4.54 4.75 -0.51
N LYS A 121 -4.59 6.09 -0.39
CA LYS A 121 -5.19 6.80 0.75
C LYS A 121 -6.68 7.02 0.60
N ALA A 122 -7.12 7.22 -0.64
CA ALA A 122 -8.51 7.52 -0.93
C ALA A 122 -9.01 6.86 -2.19
N PHE A 123 -10.31 6.66 -2.21
CA PHE A 123 -11.02 5.92 -3.22
C PHE A 123 -12.32 6.62 -3.55
N ARG A 124 -12.81 6.34 -4.77
CA ARG A 124 -14.14 6.75 -5.21
C ARG A 124 -14.94 5.52 -5.59
N ILE A 125 -16.21 5.54 -5.22
CA ILE A 125 -17.18 4.55 -5.68
C ILE A 125 -17.65 4.95 -7.08
N GLN A 126 -17.42 4.08 -8.06
CA GLN A 126 -17.92 4.26 -9.42
C GLN A 126 -18.93 3.18 -9.75
N HIS A 127 -20.06 3.61 -10.34
CA HIS A 127 -21.06 2.70 -10.88
C HIS A 127 -20.73 2.40 -12.35
N ARG A 128 -20.62 1.12 -12.69
CA ARG A 128 -20.48 0.66 -14.07
C ARG A 128 -21.85 0.50 -14.73
N GLU A 129 -21.89 0.52 -16.07
CA GLU A 129 -23.10 0.43 -16.88
C GLU A 129 -23.99 -0.80 -16.61
N LYS A 130 -23.42 -1.87 -16.01
CA LYS A 130 -24.14 -3.11 -15.64
C LYS A 130 -24.64 -3.15 -14.19
N GLY A 131 -24.58 -2.02 -13.47
CA GLY A 131 -24.97 -1.97 -12.05
C GLY A 131 -23.89 -2.44 -11.06
N ASP A 132 -22.73 -2.86 -11.56
CA ASP A 132 -21.60 -3.23 -10.72
C ASP A 132 -20.98 -1.98 -10.08
N VAL A 133 -20.55 -2.12 -8.83
CA VAL A 133 -19.88 -1.07 -8.08
C VAL A 133 -18.38 -1.36 -8.03
N GLU A 134 -17.57 -0.40 -8.43
CA GLU A 134 -16.12 -0.51 -8.35
C GLU A 134 -15.53 0.57 -7.44
N ILE A 135 -14.59 0.15 -6.57
CA ILE A 135 -13.77 1.06 -5.76
C ILE A 135 -12.51 1.40 -6.55
N VAL A 136 -12.39 2.66 -6.97
CA VAL A 136 -11.28 3.16 -7.79
C VAL A 136 -10.39 4.09 -6.97
N PRO A 137 -9.06 3.90 -6.97
CA PRO A 137 -8.17 4.77 -6.22
C PRO A 137 -8.13 6.19 -6.77
N ILE A 138 -8.13 7.16 -5.85
CA ILE A 138 -7.86 8.57 -6.16
C ILE A 138 -6.35 8.79 -6.03
N THR A 139 -5.70 9.03 -7.16
CA THR A 139 -4.23 9.13 -7.21
C THR A 139 -3.71 10.50 -6.78
N ASN A 140 -4.54 11.54 -6.86
CA ASN A 140 -4.14 12.91 -6.55
C ASN A 140 -5.03 13.50 -5.45
N ILE A 141 -4.59 13.38 -4.20
CA ILE A 141 -5.22 14.03 -3.06
C ILE A 141 -4.34 15.21 -2.66
N ALA A 142 -4.98 16.36 -2.42
CA ALA A 142 -4.26 17.54 -1.92
C ALA A 142 -3.49 17.20 -0.63
N HIS A 143 -2.21 17.53 -0.61
CA HIS A 143 -1.34 17.39 0.55
C HIS A 143 -1.64 18.51 1.56
N VAL A 144 -2.75 18.38 2.28
CA VAL A 144 -3.17 19.32 3.32
C VAL A 144 -2.93 18.66 4.67
N LYS A 145 -2.45 19.46 5.63
CA LYS A 145 -2.34 19.10 7.05
C LYS A 145 -3.42 19.80 7.85
N LEU A 146 -3.77 19.27 9.01
CA LEU A 146 -4.70 19.94 9.93
C LEU A 146 -4.17 21.29 10.42
N ASP A 147 -2.86 21.42 10.55
CA ASP A 147 -2.21 22.67 10.95
C ASP A 147 -2.30 23.78 9.88
N ASP A 148 -2.54 23.42 8.61
CA ASP A 148 -2.76 24.37 7.53
C ASP A 148 -4.14 25.07 7.63
N LEU A 149 -5.05 24.52 8.45
CA LEU A 149 -6.38 25.06 8.67
C LEU A 149 -6.37 26.02 9.85
N VAL A 150 -6.54 27.31 9.57
CA VAL A 150 -6.58 28.35 10.59
C VAL A 150 -7.96 28.42 11.25
N GLY A 151 -7.99 28.43 12.58
CA GLY A 151 -9.23 28.49 13.36
C GLY A 151 -9.90 27.13 13.60
N TYR A 152 -11.07 27.18 14.22
CA TYR A 152 -11.90 26.00 14.56
C TYR A 152 -11.21 24.96 15.45
N GLU A 153 -10.33 25.37 16.36
CA GLU A 153 -9.47 24.48 17.16
C GLU A 153 -10.26 23.42 17.92
N LEU A 154 -11.38 23.79 18.54
CA LEU A 154 -12.25 22.83 19.25
C LEU A 154 -12.86 21.79 18.31
N ALA A 155 -13.27 22.19 17.12
CA ALA A 155 -13.84 21.27 16.14
C ALA A 155 -12.77 20.33 15.57
N LYS A 156 -11.57 20.85 15.28
CA LYS A 156 -10.42 20.05 14.86
C LYS A 156 -10.06 19.02 15.93
N GLN A 157 -9.97 19.43 17.19
CA GLN A 157 -9.63 18.52 18.29
C GLN A 157 -10.66 17.38 18.44
N LYS A 158 -11.95 17.69 18.38
CA LYS A 158 -13.01 16.67 18.42
C LYS A 158 -12.89 15.67 17.26
N LEU A 159 -12.58 16.16 16.06
CA LEU A 159 -12.39 15.31 14.89
C LEU A 159 -11.15 14.41 15.07
N ILE A 160 -10.05 14.95 15.59
CA ILE A 160 -8.83 14.22 15.91
C ILE A 160 -9.13 13.13 16.94
N ASP A 161 -9.72 13.48 18.09
CA ASP A 161 -9.98 12.56 19.20
C ASP A 161 -10.87 11.38 18.74
N ASN A 162 -11.89 11.67 17.94
CA ASN A 162 -12.77 10.64 17.41
C ASN A 162 -12.06 9.75 16.38
N THR A 163 -11.21 10.32 15.54
CA THR A 163 -10.39 9.57 14.57
C THR A 163 -9.34 8.72 15.29
N GLU A 164 -8.70 9.23 16.35
CA GLU A 164 -7.78 8.46 17.20
C GLU A 164 -8.47 7.24 17.82
N ALA A 165 -9.67 7.41 18.34
CA ALA A 165 -10.45 6.30 18.87
C ALA A 165 -10.73 5.25 17.77
N PHE A 166 -11.15 5.69 16.58
CA PHE A 166 -11.45 4.83 15.44
C PHE A 166 -10.24 4.01 14.99
N VAL A 167 -9.10 4.67 14.69
CA VAL A 167 -7.90 3.97 14.19
C VAL A 167 -7.21 3.10 15.25
N SER A 168 -7.53 3.35 16.54
CA SER A 168 -7.07 2.52 17.67
C SER A 168 -8.01 1.35 17.97
N GLY A 169 -9.05 1.11 17.14
CA GLY A 169 -10.02 0.04 17.33
C GLY A 169 -10.94 0.25 18.55
N LYS A 170 -11.01 1.47 19.07
CA LYS A 170 -11.93 1.84 20.16
C LYS A 170 -13.28 2.28 19.59
N GLN A 171 -14.27 2.38 20.45
CA GLN A 171 -15.57 2.91 20.06
C GLN A 171 -15.43 4.37 19.62
N ALA A 172 -15.84 4.67 18.39
CA ALA A 172 -15.86 5.99 17.80
C ALA A 172 -17.28 6.33 17.30
N ASN A 173 -17.60 7.61 17.23
CA ASN A 173 -18.89 8.09 16.77
C ASN A 173 -18.86 8.51 15.31
N ASN A 174 -20.03 8.51 14.65
CA ASN A 174 -20.16 9.18 13.36
C ASN A 174 -20.00 10.69 13.54
N CYS A 175 -19.27 11.33 12.63
CA CYS A 175 -19.05 12.77 12.64
C CYS A 175 -19.80 13.45 11.51
N LEU A 176 -20.53 14.52 11.81
CA LEU A 176 -21.14 15.40 10.83
C LEU A 176 -20.40 16.73 10.83
N LEU A 177 -19.74 17.07 9.69
CA LEU A 177 -19.13 18.38 9.48
C LEU A 177 -20.14 19.29 8.75
N TYR A 178 -20.61 20.34 9.42
CA TYR A 178 -21.55 21.29 8.87
C TYR A 178 -21.03 22.72 8.99
N GLY A 179 -21.59 23.65 8.24
CA GLY A 179 -21.20 25.06 8.19
C GLY A 179 -21.22 25.60 6.76
N ASP A 180 -20.92 26.89 6.60
CA ASP A 180 -20.95 27.58 5.32
C ASP A 180 -19.96 27.03 4.30
N ALA A 181 -20.17 27.34 3.01
CA ALA A 181 -19.22 27.02 1.96
C ALA A 181 -17.86 27.68 2.24
N GLY A 182 -16.75 27.00 1.94
CA GLY A 182 -15.40 27.53 2.13
C GLY A 182 -14.82 27.43 3.55
N THR A 183 -15.56 26.92 4.55
CA THR A 183 -15.08 26.78 5.93
C THR A 183 -14.10 25.61 6.17
N GLY A 184 -13.58 24.97 5.11
CA GLY A 184 -12.55 23.96 5.24
C GLY A 184 -13.04 22.54 5.57
N LYS A 185 -14.35 22.23 5.53
CA LYS A 185 -14.91 20.89 5.86
C LYS A 185 -14.26 19.75 5.06
N SER A 186 -14.29 19.84 3.74
CA SER A 186 -13.67 18.82 2.87
C SER A 186 -12.16 18.80 3.00
N THR A 187 -11.56 19.94 3.31
CA THR A 187 -10.12 20.07 3.56
C THR A 187 -9.73 19.36 4.86
N SER A 188 -10.54 19.47 5.92
CA SER A 188 -10.35 18.76 7.19
C SER A 188 -10.40 17.24 7.00
N ILE A 189 -11.35 16.73 6.20
CA ILE A 189 -11.43 15.29 5.89
C ILE A 189 -10.19 14.81 5.15
N LYS A 190 -9.71 15.57 4.16
CA LYS A 190 -8.49 15.23 3.42
C LYS A 190 -7.25 15.29 4.31
N ALA A 191 -7.18 16.26 5.21
CA ALA A 191 -6.09 16.40 6.17
C ALA A 191 -6.05 15.21 7.15
N ILE A 192 -7.19 14.82 7.71
CA ILE A 192 -7.33 13.61 8.54
C ILE A 192 -6.90 12.36 7.77
N ALA A 193 -7.37 12.15 6.54
CA ALA A 193 -6.98 11.02 5.72
C ALA A 193 -5.46 10.99 5.45
N ASN A 194 -4.84 12.17 5.25
CA ASN A 194 -3.39 12.27 5.09
C ASN A 194 -2.62 11.94 6.37
N GLN A 195 -3.09 12.41 7.51
CA GLN A 195 -2.42 12.24 8.80
C GLN A 195 -2.49 10.81 9.33
N TYR A 196 -3.63 10.13 9.14
CA TYR A 196 -3.89 8.81 9.71
C TYR A 196 -3.77 7.66 8.71
N TYR A 197 -3.34 7.93 7.48
CA TYR A 197 -3.14 6.89 6.47
C TYR A 197 -2.21 5.78 6.92
N ASP A 198 -1.08 6.12 7.54
CA ASP A 198 -0.09 5.16 8.01
C ASP A 198 -0.59 4.32 9.20
N ARG A 199 -1.69 4.74 9.81
CA ARG A 199 -2.42 4.02 10.86
C ARG A 199 -3.66 3.27 10.34
N GLY A 200 -3.74 3.05 9.04
CA GLY A 200 -4.77 2.25 8.40
C GLY A 200 -6.02 3.02 7.94
N LEU A 201 -6.14 4.33 8.18
CA LEU A 201 -7.30 5.10 7.74
C LEU A 201 -7.35 5.20 6.21
N ARG A 202 -8.52 4.97 5.64
CA ARG A 202 -8.81 5.15 4.21
C ARG A 202 -10.03 6.03 4.01
N LEU A 203 -9.97 6.93 3.03
CA LEU A 203 -11.09 7.78 2.63
C LEU A 203 -11.81 7.13 1.46
N ILE A 204 -13.13 7.04 1.51
CA ILE A 204 -13.98 6.59 0.41
C ILE A 204 -15.04 7.67 0.16
N GLU A 205 -15.15 8.16 -1.09
CA GLU A 205 -16.13 9.14 -1.55
C GLU A 205 -17.01 8.61 -2.70
#